data_ecd3f1f40e1a5a788642b904b677d08d
#
_entry.id   ecd3f1f40e1a5a788642b904b677d08d
#
_cell.length_a   1.000
_cell.length_b   1.000
_cell.length_c   1.000
_cell.angle_alpha   90.00
_cell.angle_beta   90.00
_cell.angle_gamma   90.00
#
_symmetry.space_group_name_H-M   'P 1'
#
loop_
_entity.id
_entity.type
_entity.pdbx_description
1 polymer ?
#
loop_
_entity_poly.entity_id
_entity_poly.type
_entity_poly.pdbx_seq_one_letter_code
_entity_poly.pdbx_strand_id
1 'polypeptide(L)'
;PADEWQAISLNYTSGTTGNPKGALHAHRTMLGHLPGVEIPHEFFPQPGDLMWTPADWAWIGGLMNCLMAAWYHGVPVLAHRAKKYDPEEAVRLMARHRVRNTFMPPTALKLMRQIDKPAERYGVNLRTVACAGEPMGAELLEWGREALGVTFNEFFGQTECNLVTSNCGALM
;
A
#
# COMPACT_ATOMS: atom_id res chain seq x y z
N PRO A 1 -22.33 -6.98 -11.36
CA PRO A 1 -23.50 -6.11 -11.27
C PRO A 1 -24.12 -5.90 -12.65
N ALA A 2 -25.43 -5.67 -12.70
CA ALA A 2 -26.14 -5.37 -13.95
C ALA A 2 -25.83 -3.93 -14.45
N ASP A 3 -25.36 -3.09 -13.56
CA ASP A 3 -24.99 -1.70 -13.81
C ASP A 3 -23.70 -1.36 -13.08
N GLU A 4 -22.67 -0.95 -13.81
CA GLU A 4 -21.36 -0.56 -13.25
C GLU A 4 -21.41 0.72 -12.41
N TRP A 5 -22.44 1.53 -12.57
CA TRP A 5 -22.67 2.74 -11.79
C TRP A 5 -23.36 2.49 -10.45
N GLN A 6 -23.86 1.29 -10.23
CA GLN A 6 -24.47 0.93 -8.96
C GLN A 6 -23.49 1.12 -7.81
N ALA A 7 -23.95 1.73 -6.72
CA ALA A 7 -23.16 1.97 -5.53
C ALA A 7 -22.69 0.64 -4.90
N ILE A 8 -21.39 0.58 -4.52
CA ILE A 8 -20.80 -0.59 -3.86
C ILE A 8 -20.35 -0.26 -2.44
N SER A 9 -19.84 0.95 -2.20
CA SER A 9 -19.37 1.33 -0.88
C SER A 9 -19.60 2.81 -0.58
N LEU A 10 -19.79 3.11 0.71
CA LEU A 10 -19.88 4.44 1.25
C LEU A 10 -18.81 4.59 2.33
N ASN A 11 -17.77 5.38 2.04
CA ASN A 11 -16.65 5.58 2.95
C ASN A 11 -16.73 6.97 3.58
N TYR A 12 -16.83 7.04 4.90
CA TYR A 12 -16.88 8.31 5.61
C TYR A 12 -15.49 8.89 5.85
N THR A 13 -15.34 10.17 5.55
CA THR A 13 -14.15 10.96 5.92
C THR A 13 -14.48 11.87 7.09
N SER A 14 -13.48 12.16 7.93
CA SER A 14 -13.66 13.05 9.10
C SER A 14 -14.04 14.48 8.72
N GLY A 15 -13.83 14.87 7.45
CA GLY A 15 -14.00 16.24 7.00
C GLY A 15 -12.99 17.19 7.68
N THR A 16 -12.49 18.18 6.96
CA THR A 16 -11.61 19.21 7.55
C THR A 16 -12.41 20.32 8.25
N THR A 17 -13.69 20.44 7.94
CA THR A 17 -14.55 21.53 8.43
C THR A 17 -15.99 21.05 8.61
N GLY A 18 -16.30 20.33 9.69
CA GLY A 18 -17.68 20.00 10.02
C GLY A 18 -17.96 18.49 10.21
N ASN A 19 -19.21 18.08 9.93
CA ASN A 19 -19.65 16.70 10.09
C ASN A 19 -18.95 15.76 9.08
N PRO A 20 -18.77 14.45 9.43
CA PRO A 20 -18.27 13.46 8.50
C PRO A 20 -19.06 13.43 7.20
N LYS A 21 -18.34 13.32 6.07
CA LYS A 21 -18.93 13.25 4.73
C LYS A 21 -18.72 11.85 4.16
N GLY A 22 -19.74 11.32 3.51
CA GLY A 22 -19.69 10.02 2.86
C GLY A 22 -19.26 10.13 1.40
N ALA A 23 -18.16 9.52 1.04
CA ALA A 23 -17.74 9.31 -0.35
C ALA A 23 -18.41 8.04 -0.89
N LEU A 24 -19.30 8.19 -1.86
CA LEU A 24 -20.03 7.10 -2.48
C LEU A 24 -19.28 6.59 -3.71
N HIS A 25 -18.93 5.31 -3.73
CA HIS A 25 -18.23 4.66 -4.82
C HIS A 25 -19.15 3.67 -5.55
N ALA A 26 -19.07 3.68 -6.89
CA ALA A 26 -19.74 2.71 -7.75
C ALA A 26 -18.83 1.50 -8.05
N HIS A 27 -19.39 0.41 -8.57
CA HIS A 27 -18.63 -0.78 -8.94
C HIS A 27 -17.46 -0.48 -9.90
N ARG A 28 -17.64 0.42 -10.86
CA ARG A 28 -16.60 0.83 -11.82
C ARG A 28 -15.36 1.46 -11.17
N THR A 29 -15.48 1.98 -9.95
CA THR A 29 -14.36 2.57 -9.21
C THR A 29 -13.21 1.57 -9.07
N MET A 30 -13.51 0.29 -8.92
CA MET A 30 -12.48 -0.76 -8.84
C MET A 30 -11.60 -0.79 -10.09
N LEU A 31 -12.21 -0.76 -11.28
CA LEU A 31 -11.46 -0.79 -12.54
C LEU A 31 -10.65 0.50 -12.76
N GLY A 32 -11.25 1.66 -12.47
CA GLY A 32 -10.58 2.95 -12.57
C GLY A 32 -9.43 3.11 -11.57
N HIS A 33 -9.42 2.32 -10.51
CA HIS A 33 -8.39 2.34 -9.48
C HIS A 33 -7.14 1.52 -9.83
N LEU A 34 -7.25 0.49 -10.66
CA LEU A 34 -6.17 -0.46 -10.93
C LEU A 34 -4.86 0.21 -11.40
N PRO A 35 -4.86 1.14 -12.39
CA PRO A 35 -3.63 1.79 -12.81
C PRO A 35 -2.91 2.53 -11.68
N GLY A 36 -3.69 3.07 -10.72
CA GLY A 36 -3.17 3.74 -9.53
C GLY A 36 -2.43 2.80 -8.58
N VAL A 37 -2.68 1.49 -8.62
CA VAL A 37 -1.94 0.47 -7.87
C VAL A 37 -0.82 -0.13 -8.72
N GLU A 38 -1.08 -0.38 -9.99
CA GLU A 38 -0.13 -0.99 -10.93
C GLU A 38 1.15 -0.18 -11.07
N ILE A 39 1.04 1.14 -11.20
CA ILE A 39 2.18 2.05 -11.43
C ILE A 39 3.09 2.14 -10.19
N PRO A 40 2.63 2.49 -8.97
CA PRO A 40 3.52 2.57 -7.80
C PRO A 40 4.04 1.20 -7.35
N HIS A 41 3.45 0.11 -7.83
CA HIS A 41 4.00 -1.24 -7.66
C HIS A 41 4.75 -1.74 -8.92
N GLU A 42 5.25 -0.80 -9.75
CA GLU A 42 6.15 -1.07 -10.86
C GLU A 42 5.60 -2.13 -11.82
N PHE A 43 4.48 -1.75 -12.46
CA PHE A 43 3.75 -2.61 -13.39
C PHE A 43 3.25 -3.91 -12.75
N PHE A 44 2.67 -3.77 -11.56
CA PHE A 44 1.99 -4.89 -10.88
C PHE A 44 0.84 -5.44 -11.74
N PRO A 45 0.62 -6.78 -11.80
CA PRO A 45 1.36 -7.83 -11.10
C PRO A 45 2.57 -8.35 -11.88
N GLN A 46 3.53 -8.88 -11.13
CA GLN A 46 4.67 -9.60 -11.70
C GLN A 46 4.72 -11.03 -11.14
N PRO A 47 5.36 -11.98 -11.85
CA PRO A 47 5.50 -13.36 -11.36
C PRO A 47 6.12 -13.42 -9.97
N GLY A 48 5.46 -14.15 -9.06
CA GLY A 48 5.91 -14.32 -7.69
C GLY A 48 5.51 -13.19 -6.73
N ASP A 49 4.70 -12.22 -7.18
CA ASP A 49 4.18 -11.19 -6.30
C ASP A 49 3.29 -11.79 -5.19
N LEU A 50 3.50 -11.32 -3.98
CA LEU A 50 2.69 -11.54 -2.79
C LEU A 50 2.52 -10.19 -2.10
N MET A 51 1.30 -9.74 -1.97
CA MET A 51 0.96 -8.45 -1.38
C MET A 51 0.75 -8.56 0.13
N TRP A 52 1.21 -7.54 0.86
CA TRP A 52 0.90 -7.34 2.28
C TRP A 52 0.82 -5.87 2.62
N THR A 53 0.09 -5.53 3.68
CA THR A 53 0.06 -4.19 4.27
C THR A 53 -0.18 -4.29 5.77
N PRO A 54 0.45 -3.43 6.60
CA PRO A 54 0.06 -3.28 7.99
C PRO A 54 -1.19 -2.40 8.17
N ALA A 55 -1.67 -1.75 7.11
CA ALA A 55 -2.87 -0.92 7.17
C ALA A 55 -4.12 -1.79 7.36
N ASP A 56 -5.05 -1.31 8.17
CA ASP A 56 -6.33 -1.97 8.37
C ASP A 56 -7.15 -1.97 7.07
N TRP A 57 -7.76 -3.11 6.75
CA TRP A 57 -8.61 -3.26 5.56
C TRP A 57 -9.96 -2.54 5.68
N ALA A 58 -10.34 -2.07 6.86
CA ALA A 58 -11.45 -1.13 7.03
C ALA A 58 -11.11 0.26 6.48
N TRP A 59 -9.85 0.55 6.23
CA TRP A 59 -9.37 1.78 5.65
C TRP A 59 -9.21 1.66 4.14
N ILE A 60 -9.56 2.71 3.38
CA ILE A 60 -9.56 2.64 1.92
C ILE A 60 -8.18 2.26 1.35
N GLY A 61 -7.10 2.72 1.98
CA GLY A 61 -5.74 2.37 1.57
C GLY A 61 -5.45 0.87 1.68
N GLY A 62 -5.80 0.24 2.79
CA GLY A 62 -5.64 -1.21 2.98
C GLY A 62 -6.58 -2.02 2.11
N LEU A 63 -7.83 -1.58 1.98
CA LEU A 63 -8.85 -2.26 1.20
C LEU A 63 -8.56 -2.18 -0.30
N MET A 64 -8.48 -0.98 -0.87
CA MET A 64 -8.43 -0.79 -2.31
C MET A 64 -7.02 -0.91 -2.88
N ASN A 65 -6.00 -0.37 -2.17
CA ASN A 65 -4.63 -0.35 -2.68
C ASN A 65 -3.86 -1.66 -2.41
N CYS A 66 -4.38 -2.54 -1.57
CA CYS A 66 -3.75 -3.82 -1.29
C CYS A 66 -4.68 -4.98 -1.61
N LEU A 67 -5.78 -5.14 -0.84
CA LEU A 67 -6.61 -6.34 -0.90
C LEU A 67 -7.32 -6.49 -2.24
N MET A 68 -8.14 -5.50 -2.62
CA MET A 68 -9.00 -5.62 -3.79
C MET A 68 -8.24 -5.60 -5.11
N ALA A 69 -7.20 -4.77 -5.23
CA ALA A 69 -6.36 -4.73 -6.43
C ALA A 69 -5.59 -6.04 -6.62
N ALA A 70 -5.00 -6.59 -5.56
CA ALA A 70 -4.31 -7.87 -5.63
C ALA A 70 -5.27 -9.01 -6.02
N TRP A 71 -6.45 -9.06 -5.43
CA TRP A 71 -7.46 -10.08 -5.76
C TRP A 71 -7.98 -9.97 -7.20
N TYR A 72 -8.17 -8.75 -7.69
CA TYR A 72 -8.54 -8.54 -9.09
C TYR A 72 -7.54 -9.20 -10.06
N HIS A 73 -6.26 -9.05 -9.77
CA HIS A 73 -5.16 -9.64 -10.56
C HIS A 73 -4.84 -11.10 -10.21
N GLY A 74 -5.55 -11.73 -9.29
CA GLY A 74 -5.27 -13.09 -8.84
C GLY A 74 -3.98 -13.24 -8.03
N VAL A 75 -3.46 -12.13 -7.47
CA VAL A 75 -2.26 -12.13 -6.63
C VAL A 75 -2.63 -12.45 -5.19
N PRO A 76 -1.93 -13.38 -4.53
CA PRO A 76 -2.19 -13.69 -3.13
C PRO A 76 -1.90 -12.49 -2.21
N VAL A 77 -2.69 -12.39 -1.15
CA VAL A 77 -2.55 -11.38 -0.10
C VAL A 77 -2.31 -12.07 1.23
N LEU A 78 -1.24 -11.67 1.92
CA LEU A 78 -0.96 -12.15 3.26
C LEU A 78 -1.90 -11.45 4.26
N ALA A 79 -2.78 -12.22 4.91
CA ALA A 79 -3.67 -11.73 5.96
C ALA A 79 -3.00 -11.90 7.32
N HIS A 80 -2.73 -10.81 8.01
CA HIS A 80 -2.19 -10.81 9.37
C HIS A 80 -2.85 -9.72 10.20
N ARG A 81 -3.38 -10.11 11.35
CA ARG A 81 -3.99 -9.17 12.30
C ARG A 81 -3.04 -8.91 13.47
N ALA A 82 -2.47 -7.71 13.51
CA ALA A 82 -1.71 -7.22 14.66
C ALA A 82 -2.61 -6.32 15.54
N LYS A 83 -2.47 -6.42 16.87
CA LYS A 83 -3.14 -5.48 17.79
C LYS A 83 -2.51 -4.09 17.75
N LYS A 84 -1.21 -4.03 17.48
CA LYS A 84 -0.40 -2.82 17.34
C LYS A 84 0.68 -3.12 16.32
N TYR A 85 1.04 -2.13 15.51
CA TYR A 85 2.16 -2.27 14.60
C TYR A 85 3.47 -2.42 15.38
N ASP A 86 4.17 -3.51 15.11
CA ASP A 86 5.52 -3.80 15.58
C ASP A 86 6.43 -3.93 14.36
N PRO A 87 7.44 -3.06 14.19
CA PRO A 87 8.27 -3.07 12.99
C PRO A 87 9.13 -4.33 12.87
N GLU A 88 9.59 -4.91 13.98
CA GLU A 88 10.38 -6.14 13.94
C GLU A 88 9.54 -7.36 13.56
N GLU A 89 8.32 -7.46 14.11
CA GLU A 89 7.36 -8.48 13.71
C GLU A 89 6.98 -8.35 12.23
N ALA A 90 6.77 -7.12 11.74
CA ALA A 90 6.48 -6.85 10.34
C ALA A 90 7.59 -7.33 9.40
N VAL A 91 8.85 -7.04 9.74
CA VAL A 91 10.02 -7.49 8.97
C VAL A 91 10.13 -9.02 8.97
N ARG A 92 9.99 -9.67 10.13
CA ARG A 92 9.97 -11.15 10.25
C ARG A 92 8.85 -11.79 9.45
N LEU A 93 7.65 -11.19 9.48
CA LEU A 93 6.48 -11.64 8.74
C LEU A 93 6.74 -11.60 7.23
N MET A 94 7.23 -10.45 6.74
CA MET A 94 7.56 -10.28 5.32
C MET A 94 8.62 -11.28 4.84
N ALA A 95 9.67 -11.47 5.62
CA ALA A 95 10.72 -12.44 5.32
C ALA A 95 10.20 -13.88 5.29
N ARG A 96 9.49 -14.29 6.36
CA ARG A 96 8.95 -15.64 6.51
C ARG A 96 8.03 -16.06 5.37
N HIS A 97 7.17 -15.13 4.92
CA HIS A 97 6.19 -15.40 3.89
C HIS A 97 6.64 -14.96 2.50
N ARG A 98 7.86 -14.43 2.35
CA ARG A 98 8.41 -13.96 1.08
C ARG A 98 7.53 -12.90 0.42
N VAL A 99 7.05 -11.94 1.21
CA VAL A 99 6.30 -10.79 0.70
C VAL A 99 7.15 -10.02 -0.31
N ARG A 100 6.57 -9.71 -1.45
CA ARG A 100 7.25 -9.00 -2.54
C ARG A 100 6.77 -7.55 -2.68
N ASN A 101 5.53 -7.29 -2.31
CA ASN A 101 4.89 -6.00 -2.50
C ASN A 101 4.23 -5.56 -1.22
N THR A 102 4.42 -4.30 -0.85
CA THR A 102 3.74 -3.77 0.33
C THR A 102 3.30 -2.33 0.13
N PHE A 103 2.10 -2.02 0.64
CA PHE A 103 1.66 -0.65 0.88
C PHE A 103 1.92 -0.31 2.35
N MET A 104 2.71 0.72 2.61
CA MET A 104 3.02 1.15 3.98
C MET A 104 2.88 2.67 4.12
N PRO A 105 2.18 3.16 5.15
CA PRO A 105 2.22 4.57 5.48
C PRO A 105 3.64 4.96 5.97
N PRO A 106 4.10 6.19 5.70
CA PRO A 106 5.42 6.66 6.12
C PRO A 106 5.71 6.50 7.61
N THR A 107 4.71 6.65 8.47
CA THR A 107 4.85 6.40 9.91
C THR A 107 5.31 4.97 10.22
N ALA A 108 4.79 3.95 9.52
CA ALA A 108 5.24 2.56 9.70
C ALA A 108 6.69 2.36 9.25
N LEU A 109 7.10 3.00 8.15
CA LEU A 109 8.47 2.96 7.66
C LEU A 109 9.45 3.69 8.59
N LYS A 110 9.05 4.84 9.17
CA LYS A 110 9.85 5.55 10.18
C LYS A 110 10.14 4.69 11.41
N LEU A 111 9.17 3.89 11.84
CA LEU A 111 9.38 2.93 12.92
C LEU A 111 10.29 1.78 12.48
N MET A 112 10.12 1.27 11.27
CA MET A 112 10.97 0.20 10.72
C MET A 112 12.43 0.65 10.52
N ARG A 113 12.67 1.94 10.25
CA ARG A 113 14.01 2.53 10.13
C ARG A 113 14.86 2.37 11.39
N GLN A 114 14.25 2.13 12.55
CA GLN A 114 14.97 1.86 13.81
C GLN A 114 15.65 0.48 13.83
N ILE A 115 15.31 -0.39 12.89
CA ILE A 115 15.92 -1.71 12.74
C ILE A 115 17.17 -1.57 11.88
N ASP A 116 18.31 -1.98 12.42
CA ASP A 116 19.55 -2.01 11.66
C ASP A 116 19.49 -3.09 10.57
N LYS A 117 19.77 -2.67 9.33
CA LYS A 117 19.88 -3.52 8.12
C LYS A 117 18.76 -4.59 8.02
N PRO A 118 17.49 -4.23 7.96
CA PRO A 118 16.38 -5.19 8.04
C PRO A 118 16.40 -6.23 6.92
N ALA A 119 16.78 -5.86 5.69
CA ALA A 119 16.86 -6.83 4.59
C ALA A 119 17.96 -7.86 4.79
N GLU A 120 19.16 -7.42 5.18
CA GLU A 120 20.30 -8.29 5.43
C GLU A 120 20.05 -9.22 6.64
N ARG A 121 19.58 -8.62 7.76
CA ARG A 121 19.39 -9.33 9.03
C ARG A 121 18.28 -10.37 8.99
N TYR A 122 17.19 -10.12 8.29
CA TYR A 122 16.00 -10.98 8.27
C TYR A 122 15.74 -11.67 6.94
N GLY A 123 16.48 -11.32 5.88
CA GLY A 123 16.28 -11.87 4.55
C GLY A 123 15.02 -11.34 3.84
N VAL A 124 14.60 -10.11 4.15
CA VAL A 124 13.49 -9.46 3.45
C VAL A 124 13.92 -9.13 2.02
N ASN A 125 13.09 -9.50 1.05
CA ASN A 125 13.35 -9.27 -0.36
C ASN A 125 12.11 -8.69 -1.04
N LEU A 126 11.84 -7.42 -0.76
CA LEU A 126 10.75 -6.68 -1.39
C LEU A 126 11.10 -6.34 -2.84
N ARG A 127 10.11 -6.36 -3.71
CA ARG A 127 10.19 -5.83 -5.07
C ARG A 127 9.73 -4.38 -5.10
N THR A 128 8.63 -4.08 -4.40
CA THR A 128 8.06 -2.73 -4.38
C THR A 128 7.52 -2.35 -3.01
N VAL A 129 7.66 -1.08 -2.69
CA VAL A 129 7.02 -0.44 -1.55
C VAL A 129 6.29 0.80 -2.03
N ALA A 130 4.97 0.79 -1.96
CA ALA A 130 4.15 1.96 -2.23
C ALA A 130 3.80 2.67 -0.91
N CYS A 131 3.83 3.99 -0.92
CA CYS A 131 3.64 4.83 0.24
C CYS A 131 2.66 5.96 -0.02
N ALA A 132 1.81 6.25 0.96
CA ALA A 132 0.94 7.42 0.96
C ALA A 132 0.42 7.77 2.35
N GLY A 133 -0.34 8.87 2.42
CA GLY A 133 -0.99 9.35 3.63
C GLY A 133 -0.25 10.49 4.32
N GLU A 134 1.06 10.56 4.18
CA GLU A 134 1.92 11.62 4.69
C GLU A 134 3.08 11.85 3.72
N PRO A 135 3.67 13.05 3.66
CA PRO A 135 4.90 13.27 2.88
C PRO A 135 6.07 12.42 3.40
N MET A 136 6.81 11.82 2.48
CA MET A 136 8.09 11.19 2.78
C MET A 136 9.23 12.22 2.67
N GLY A 137 10.12 12.25 3.66
CA GLY A 137 11.36 13.01 3.57
C GLY A 137 12.43 12.26 2.77
N ALA A 138 13.40 13.00 2.20
CA ALA A 138 14.50 12.42 1.43
C ALA A 138 15.28 11.32 2.20
N GLU A 139 15.47 11.51 3.50
CA GLU A 139 16.14 10.53 4.36
C GLU A 139 15.45 9.16 4.42
N LEU A 140 14.11 9.14 4.35
CA LEU A 140 13.36 7.87 4.35
C LEU A 140 13.47 7.17 3.01
N LEU A 141 13.49 7.93 1.92
CA LEU A 141 13.72 7.41 0.57
C LEU A 141 15.13 6.78 0.44
N GLU A 142 16.15 7.46 0.96
CA GLU A 142 17.52 6.95 0.94
C GLU A 142 17.64 5.67 1.77
N TRP A 143 17.09 5.68 2.98
CA TRP A 143 17.06 4.49 3.82
C TRP A 143 16.39 3.29 3.12
N GLY A 144 15.33 3.50 2.35
CA GLY A 144 14.67 2.44 1.60
C GLY A 144 15.61 1.77 0.60
N ARG A 145 16.41 2.57 -0.11
CA ARG A 145 17.40 2.08 -1.06
C ARG A 145 18.53 1.31 -0.38
N GLU A 146 19.07 1.89 0.71
CA GLU A 146 20.22 1.33 1.42
C GLU A 146 19.86 0.08 2.25
N ALA A 147 18.76 0.15 3.02
CA ALA A 147 18.42 -0.85 4.03
C ALA A 147 17.47 -1.94 3.55
N LEU A 148 16.64 -1.65 2.55
CA LEU A 148 15.66 -2.60 1.99
C LEU A 148 15.93 -2.94 0.53
N GLY A 149 16.82 -2.21 -0.15
CA GLY A 149 17.17 -2.43 -1.55
C GLY A 149 16.06 -2.06 -2.53
N VAL A 150 15.11 -1.19 -2.13
CA VAL A 150 13.97 -0.79 -2.97
C VAL A 150 13.81 0.73 -3.00
N THR A 151 13.35 1.25 -4.14
CA THR A 151 12.86 2.61 -4.22
C THR A 151 11.43 2.66 -3.69
N PHE A 152 11.15 3.59 -2.77
CA PHE A 152 9.78 3.80 -2.32
C PHE A 152 9.03 4.63 -3.34
N ASN A 153 7.90 4.12 -3.79
CA ASN A 153 7.03 4.82 -4.70
C ASN A 153 5.94 5.54 -3.91
N GLU A 154 6.06 6.87 -3.86
CA GLU A 154 5.09 7.72 -3.20
C GLU A 154 3.92 8.01 -4.12
N PHE A 155 2.70 7.97 -3.59
CA PHE A 155 1.53 8.36 -4.33
C PHE A 155 0.63 9.30 -3.51
N PHE A 156 -0.12 10.11 -4.19
CA PHE A 156 -1.16 10.95 -3.62
C PHE A 156 -2.55 10.44 -4.01
N GLY A 157 -3.43 10.40 -3.03
CA GLY A 157 -4.83 10.04 -3.22
C GLY A 157 -5.71 10.51 -2.06
N GLN A 158 -7.00 10.34 -2.24
CA GLN A 158 -8.03 10.69 -1.25
C GLN A 158 -9.13 9.63 -1.26
N THR A 159 -9.93 9.58 -0.20
CA THR A 159 -11.08 8.65 -0.13
C THR A 159 -12.05 8.86 -1.30
N GLU A 160 -12.21 10.09 -1.75
CA GLU A 160 -13.14 10.49 -2.81
C GLU A 160 -12.71 10.10 -4.22
N CYS A 161 -11.40 10.03 -4.48
CA CYS A 161 -10.87 9.77 -5.83
C CYS A 161 -9.78 8.70 -5.87
N ASN A 162 -9.41 8.17 -4.70
CA ASN A 162 -8.34 7.21 -4.48
C ASN A 162 -6.98 7.70 -5.02
N LEU A 163 -6.26 6.94 -5.84
CA LEU A 163 -4.94 7.27 -6.34
C LEU A 163 -5.00 8.20 -7.56
N VAL A 164 -4.36 9.35 -7.47
CA VAL A 164 -4.38 10.40 -8.50
C VAL A 164 -3.03 10.54 -9.20
N THR A 165 -1.95 10.54 -8.43
CA THR A 165 -0.59 10.66 -8.96
C THR A 165 0.36 9.76 -8.18
N SER A 166 1.40 9.27 -8.83
CA SER A 166 2.48 8.50 -8.20
C SER A 166 3.78 8.65 -8.96
N ASN A 167 4.89 8.40 -8.29
CA ASN A 167 6.13 8.05 -8.95
C ASN A 167 6.21 6.53 -9.19
N CYS A 168 7.13 6.14 -10.07
CA CYS A 168 7.41 4.74 -10.38
C CYS A 168 8.92 4.57 -10.58
N GLY A 169 9.57 3.86 -9.67
CA GLY A 169 11.03 3.65 -9.70
C GLY A 169 11.53 2.98 -10.98
N ALA A 170 10.70 2.14 -11.60
CA ALA A 170 11.04 1.49 -12.87
C ALA A 170 11.07 2.45 -14.10
N LEU A 171 10.56 3.67 -13.93
CA LEU A 171 10.50 4.68 -15.03
C LEU A 171 11.42 5.88 -14.78
N MET A 172 12.13 5.94 -13.65
CA MET A 172 12.99 7.07 -13.26
C MET A 172 14.47 6.75 -13.40
#